data_ed7e0c11083f023a6d94a7bb0a5002a8
#
_entry.id   ed7e0c11083f023a6d94a7bb0a5002a8
#
_cell.length_a   1.000
_cell.length_b   1.000
_cell.length_c   1.000
_cell.angle_alpha   90.00
_cell.angle_beta   90.00
_cell.angle_gamma   90.00
#
_symmetry.space_group_name_H-M   'P 1'
#
loop_
_entity.id
_entity.type
_entity.pdbx_description
1 polymer ?
#
loop_
_entity_poly.entity_id
_entity_poly.type
_entity_poly.pdbx_seq_one_letter_code
_entity_poly.pdbx_strand_id
1 'polypeptide(L)'
;MQLTTVKELFKERDKYLNQEIQVGGWIRSIRDSKAFGFIVLNDGTSFDTLQIVYHDTMANFAEVSKLNVGAAIIVKGTLVATPEAKQPFEIQATEVTVEGASSADYPLQKKRHTFEYLRTIPHLRARTNTFQAVFRVRSLIAYAIHQYFQEQGFVYVHTPLITSSDCEGAGEMFQVTTLDLDNVPKTEDGAVDYSKDFFGKHTSLTVSGQLNAETYAMAFRNVYTFGPTFRAENSNTTRHAAEFWMIEPEMAFADLDDNMAVAEGMLKYVIRYVLENAPSEMNFFNQFVDKGLLDRLNNVLNSEFGHVTYTEAVKLLEEHNDEFDYKVFWGCDLQTEHERYLTEKEFKRPVFVTDYPKEIKAFYMKLNEDGKTVAAMDCLVPGIGEIIGGSQREDNLEILEKRMEELGLNKEDYQFYLDLRRYGSARHAGFGLGFERCVMYITGMGNIRDVIPFPRTVNNCDL
;
A
#
# COMPACT_ATOMS: atom_id res chain seq x y z
N MET A 1 -12.09 -28.14 19.09
CA MET A 1 -11.08 -27.91 20.12
C MET A 1 -10.50 -26.51 19.87
N GLN A 2 -10.45 -25.66 20.87
CA GLN A 2 -9.98 -24.28 20.69
C GLN A 2 -8.45 -24.27 20.90
N LEU A 3 -7.68 -23.96 19.84
CA LEU A 3 -6.24 -23.78 19.92
C LEU A 3 -5.94 -22.39 20.51
N THR A 4 -5.02 -22.32 21.46
CA THR A 4 -4.49 -21.04 21.97
C THR A 4 -3.53 -20.44 20.94
N THR A 5 -3.65 -19.15 20.64
CA THR A 5 -2.79 -18.50 19.65
C THR A 5 -1.49 -17.98 20.29
N VAL A 6 -0.42 -17.92 19.50
CA VAL A 6 0.84 -17.33 19.94
C VAL A 6 0.65 -15.87 20.35
N LYS A 7 -0.20 -15.12 19.63
CA LYS A 7 -0.57 -13.73 19.98
C LYS A 7 -1.18 -13.63 21.39
N GLU A 8 -2.10 -14.54 21.75
CA GLU A 8 -2.70 -14.58 23.09
C GLU A 8 -1.65 -14.88 24.16
N LEU A 9 -0.73 -15.84 23.90
CA LEU A 9 0.34 -16.17 24.85
C LEU A 9 1.25 -14.97 25.16
N PHE A 10 1.62 -14.17 24.15
CA PHE A 10 2.40 -12.97 24.36
C PHE A 10 1.62 -11.87 25.08
N LYS A 11 0.32 -11.73 24.82
CA LYS A 11 -0.54 -10.69 25.40
C LYS A 11 -0.95 -11.01 26.85
N GLU A 12 -1.28 -12.27 27.14
CA GLU A 12 -1.89 -12.74 28.41
C GLU A 12 -1.08 -13.86 29.06
N ARG A 13 0.26 -13.78 28.96
CA ARG A 13 1.20 -14.82 29.39
C ARG A 13 0.85 -15.41 30.79
N ASP A 14 0.62 -14.56 31.77
CA ASP A 14 0.45 -14.96 33.17
C ASP A 14 -0.81 -15.83 33.37
N LYS A 15 -1.80 -15.72 32.50
CA LYS A 15 -3.00 -16.57 32.48
C LYS A 15 -2.69 -18.01 32.08
N TYR A 16 -1.68 -18.21 31.25
CA TYR A 16 -1.35 -19.51 30.66
C TYR A 16 -0.14 -20.19 31.31
N LEU A 17 0.66 -19.48 32.12
CA LEU A 17 1.82 -20.06 32.78
C LEU A 17 1.43 -21.23 33.69
N ASN A 18 2.18 -22.33 33.57
CA ASN A 18 1.98 -23.59 34.24
C ASN A 18 0.62 -24.27 33.93
N GLN A 19 -0.03 -23.85 32.84
CA GLN A 19 -1.23 -24.49 32.34
C GLN A 19 -0.91 -25.40 31.17
N GLU A 20 -1.63 -26.50 31.02
CA GLU A 20 -1.63 -27.32 29.84
C GLU A 20 -2.46 -26.63 28.74
N ILE A 21 -1.84 -26.34 27.62
CA ILE A 21 -2.46 -25.68 26.45
C ILE A 21 -2.21 -26.45 25.18
N GLN A 22 -2.96 -26.09 24.14
CA GLN A 22 -2.74 -26.59 22.78
C GLN A 22 -2.51 -25.42 21.83
N VAL A 23 -1.48 -25.55 20.98
CA VAL A 23 -1.16 -24.60 19.93
C VAL A 23 -0.98 -25.33 18.60
N GLY A 24 -1.44 -24.73 17.50
CA GLY A 24 -1.23 -25.27 16.15
C GLY A 24 -0.37 -24.30 15.33
N GLY A 25 0.46 -24.82 14.44
CA GLY A 25 1.27 -23.94 13.57
C GLY A 25 2.27 -24.72 12.70
N TRP A 26 3.14 -23.98 12.06
CA TRP A 26 4.14 -24.50 11.14
C TRP A 26 5.54 -24.45 11.73
N ILE A 27 6.33 -25.50 11.49
CA ILE A 27 7.72 -25.57 11.92
C ILE A 27 8.57 -24.59 11.11
N ARG A 28 9.20 -23.65 11.80
CA ARG A 28 10.15 -22.68 11.23
C ARG A 28 11.61 -23.18 11.32
N SER A 29 11.92 -23.88 12.39
CA SER A 29 13.15 -24.63 12.55
C SER A 29 12.95 -25.78 13.53
N ILE A 30 13.70 -26.84 13.34
CA ILE A 30 13.76 -27.97 14.25
C ILE A 30 15.23 -28.33 14.50
N ARG A 31 15.51 -28.66 15.74
CA ARG A 31 16.84 -29.16 16.17
C ARG A 31 16.60 -30.35 17.05
N ASP A 32 17.24 -31.45 16.73
CA ASP A 32 17.14 -32.67 17.49
C ASP A 32 18.43 -32.94 18.28
N SER A 33 18.27 -33.58 19.42
CA SER A 33 19.31 -34.10 20.29
C SER A 33 18.89 -35.52 20.68
N LYS A 34 19.81 -36.32 21.25
CA LYS A 34 19.54 -37.75 21.54
C LYS A 34 18.32 -37.96 22.48
N ALA A 35 18.09 -37.06 23.42
CA ALA A 35 17.07 -37.20 24.45
C ALA A 35 15.96 -36.16 24.39
N PHE A 36 16.15 -35.08 23.63
CA PHE A 36 15.16 -33.99 23.48
C PHE A 36 15.44 -33.20 22.22
N GLY A 37 14.46 -32.36 21.81
CA GLY A 37 14.64 -31.46 20.69
C GLY A 37 13.87 -30.16 20.88
N PHE A 38 14.16 -29.22 19.97
CA PHE A 38 13.52 -27.90 19.95
C PHE A 38 12.85 -27.67 18.61
N ILE A 39 11.61 -27.20 18.66
CA ILE A 39 10.89 -26.69 17.51
C ILE A 39 10.64 -25.19 17.71
N VAL A 40 10.90 -24.39 16.70
CA VAL A 40 10.41 -23.02 16.60
C VAL A 40 9.13 -23.06 15.77
N LEU A 41 8.01 -22.74 16.41
CA LEU A 41 6.67 -22.75 15.82
C LEU A 41 6.22 -21.34 15.48
N ASN A 42 5.58 -21.18 14.34
CA ASN A 42 4.84 -19.97 13.97
C ASN A 42 3.40 -20.36 13.61
N ASP A 43 2.44 -19.74 14.26
CA ASP A 43 1.01 -19.99 14.02
C ASP A 43 0.34 -18.96 13.10
N GLY A 44 1.11 -17.99 12.61
CA GLY A 44 0.62 -16.90 11.75
C GLY A 44 -0.10 -15.77 12.49
N THR A 45 -0.42 -15.90 13.79
CA THR A 45 -1.14 -14.85 14.56
C THR A 45 -0.22 -13.79 15.12
N SER A 46 1.08 -14.07 15.25
CA SER A 46 2.12 -13.16 15.71
C SER A 46 3.34 -13.18 14.79
N PHE A 47 4.09 -12.09 14.76
CA PHE A 47 5.42 -12.06 14.17
C PHE A 47 6.42 -12.85 15.02
N ASP A 48 6.24 -12.79 16.35
CA ASP A 48 7.04 -13.56 17.29
C ASP A 48 6.70 -15.06 17.20
N THR A 49 7.70 -15.87 17.44
CA THR A 49 7.61 -17.33 17.35
C THR A 49 7.61 -17.98 18.72
N LEU A 50 7.08 -19.20 18.81
CA LEU A 50 7.00 -19.97 20.04
C LEU A 50 8.00 -21.13 20.01
N GLN A 51 8.79 -21.28 21.09
CA GLN A 51 9.66 -22.44 21.25
C GLN A 51 8.89 -23.59 21.89
N ILE A 52 9.06 -24.77 21.31
CA ILE A 52 8.54 -26.03 21.81
C ILE A 52 9.74 -26.91 22.16
N VAL A 53 9.71 -27.50 23.34
CA VAL A 53 10.68 -28.53 23.79
C VAL A 53 9.95 -29.86 23.81
N TYR A 54 10.51 -30.87 23.13
CA TYR A 54 9.96 -32.22 23.11
C TYR A 54 11.03 -33.24 23.56
N HIS A 55 10.63 -34.30 24.26
CA HIS A 55 11.49 -35.25 24.89
C HIS A 55 11.29 -36.69 24.33
N ASP A 56 12.29 -37.54 24.49
CA ASP A 56 12.29 -38.95 24.08
C ASP A 56 11.26 -39.80 24.83
N THR A 57 10.68 -39.28 25.90
CA THR A 57 9.56 -39.89 26.61
C THR A 57 8.23 -39.83 25.85
N MET A 58 8.14 -38.99 24.80
CA MET A 58 6.95 -38.95 23.94
C MET A 58 6.86 -40.18 23.05
N ALA A 59 5.65 -40.75 22.93
CA ALA A 59 5.40 -41.94 22.15
C ALA A 59 5.84 -41.88 20.71
N ASN A 60 5.72 -40.70 20.08
CA ASN A 60 6.09 -40.43 18.68
C ASN A 60 7.33 -39.59 18.50
N PHE A 61 8.25 -39.57 19.49
CA PHE A 61 9.51 -38.81 19.42
C PHE A 61 10.29 -39.08 18.14
N ALA A 62 10.40 -40.36 17.72
CA ALA A 62 11.11 -40.77 16.52
C ALA A 62 10.51 -40.27 15.20
N GLU A 63 9.20 -39.96 15.20
CA GLU A 63 8.51 -39.35 14.09
C GLU A 63 8.76 -37.83 14.10
N VAL A 64 8.55 -37.18 15.24
CA VAL A 64 8.67 -35.73 15.42
C VAL A 64 10.12 -35.28 15.13
N SER A 65 11.12 -36.01 15.57
CA SER A 65 12.53 -35.70 15.34
C SER A 65 12.96 -35.71 13.86
N LYS A 66 12.16 -36.34 12.99
CA LYS A 66 12.40 -36.41 11.53
C LYS A 66 11.60 -35.42 10.72
N LEU A 67 10.79 -34.58 11.38
CA LEU A 67 9.99 -33.57 10.66
C LEU A 67 10.87 -32.52 9.99
N ASN A 68 10.40 -32.07 8.84
CA ASN A 68 11.03 -31.00 8.09
C ASN A 68 10.42 -29.62 8.43
N VAL A 69 11.17 -28.56 8.14
CA VAL A 69 10.66 -27.18 8.11
C VAL A 69 9.45 -27.10 7.19
N GLY A 70 8.44 -26.35 7.61
CA GLY A 70 7.18 -26.21 6.87
C GLY A 70 6.11 -27.25 7.26
N ALA A 71 6.42 -28.29 8.04
CA ALA A 71 5.42 -29.21 8.54
C ALA A 71 4.42 -28.50 9.47
N ALA A 72 3.14 -28.86 9.35
CA ALA A 72 2.05 -28.38 10.20
C ALA A 72 1.85 -29.35 11.37
N ILE A 73 1.82 -28.83 12.59
CA ILE A 73 1.68 -29.62 13.82
C ILE A 73 0.72 -28.97 14.81
N ILE A 74 0.12 -29.79 15.64
CA ILE A 74 -0.57 -29.37 16.87
C ILE A 74 0.26 -29.90 18.05
N VAL A 75 0.56 -29.00 18.97
CA VAL A 75 1.35 -29.29 20.17
C VAL A 75 0.49 -29.15 21.40
N LYS A 76 0.44 -30.16 22.24
CA LYS A 76 -0.13 -30.13 23.57
C LYS A 76 1.01 -30.15 24.60
N GLY A 77 0.96 -29.28 25.60
CA GLY A 77 2.01 -29.21 26.60
C GLY A 77 1.81 -28.08 27.60
N THR A 78 2.73 -27.99 28.55
CA THR A 78 2.71 -26.98 29.61
C THR A 78 3.52 -25.76 29.21
N LEU A 79 2.93 -24.56 29.32
CA LEU A 79 3.65 -23.31 29.14
C LEU A 79 4.51 -23.02 30.37
N VAL A 80 5.81 -22.87 30.18
CA VAL A 80 6.75 -22.59 31.26
C VAL A 80 7.53 -21.28 31.01
N ALA A 81 7.80 -20.52 32.07
CA ALA A 81 8.60 -19.31 31.97
C ALA A 81 10.07 -19.65 31.75
N THR A 82 10.75 -18.88 30.91
CA THR A 82 12.19 -19.00 30.62
C THR A 82 12.90 -17.65 30.78
N PRO A 83 12.99 -17.09 32.00
CA PRO A 83 13.46 -15.73 32.24
C PRO A 83 14.93 -15.52 31.81
N GLU A 84 15.74 -16.56 31.82
CA GLU A 84 17.16 -16.51 31.42
C GLU A 84 17.39 -16.77 29.90
N ALA A 85 16.31 -17.11 29.16
CA ALA A 85 16.41 -17.38 27.74
C ALA A 85 16.04 -16.14 26.90
N LYS A 86 16.35 -16.21 25.60
CA LYS A 86 15.99 -15.14 24.65
C LYS A 86 14.48 -14.95 24.52
N GLN A 87 13.71 -16.03 24.58
CA GLN A 87 12.24 -16.01 24.61
C GLN A 87 11.74 -16.04 26.07
N PRO A 88 10.63 -15.37 26.40
CA PRO A 88 10.14 -15.25 27.77
C PRO A 88 9.48 -16.52 28.32
N PHE A 89 9.12 -17.45 27.46
CA PHE A 89 8.46 -18.73 27.79
C PHE A 89 8.63 -19.75 26.67
N GLU A 90 8.35 -21.00 26.96
CA GLU A 90 8.33 -22.11 26.00
C GLU A 90 7.24 -23.12 26.38
N ILE A 91 6.89 -24.02 25.46
CA ILE A 91 6.00 -25.16 25.75
C ILE A 91 6.86 -26.41 25.97
N GLN A 92 6.69 -27.07 27.11
CA GLN A 92 7.15 -28.42 27.37
C GLN A 92 6.09 -29.38 26.83
N ALA A 93 6.37 -29.94 25.63
CA ALA A 93 5.40 -30.77 24.92
C ALA A 93 5.19 -32.12 25.60
N THR A 94 3.92 -32.48 25.76
CA THR A 94 3.50 -33.84 26.17
C THR A 94 3.03 -34.66 24.98
N GLU A 95 2.53 -34.00 23.93
CA GLU A 95 2.06 -34.62 22.71
C GLU A 95 2.27 -33.68 21.51
N VAL A 96 2.68 -34.25 20.37
CA VAL A 96 2.76 -33.54 19.08
C VAL A 96 2.01 -34.35 18.03
N THR A 97 0.93 -33.78 17.50
CA THR A 97 0.18 -34.37 16.39
C THR A 97 0.67 -33.75 15.08
N VAL A 98 0.99 -34.58 14.10
CA VAL A 98 1.38 -34.13 12.76
C VAL A 98 0.13 -34.00 11.91
N GLU A 99 -0.27 -32.75 11.60
CA GLU A 99 -1.40 -32.46 10.70
C GLU A 99 -0.99 -32.61 9.23
N GLY A 100 0.22 -32.15 8.88
CA GLY A 100 0.75 -32.25 7.53
C GLY A 100 2.27 -32.26 7.50
N ALA A 101 2.86 -33.33 6.98
CA ALA A 101 4.28 -33.41 6.79
C ALA A 101 4.75 -32.47 5.66
N SER A 102 6.00 -32.03 5.75
CA SER A 102 6.67 -31.26 4.69
C SER A 102 7.72 -32.12 4.03
N SER A 103 7.77 -32.13 2.70
CA SER A 103 8.74 -32.89 1.94
C SER A 103 10.17 -32.26 2.02
N ALA A 104 11.18 -33.06 1.70
CA ALA A 104 12.57 -32.61 1.80
C ALA A 104 12.95 -31.54 0.78
N ASP A 105 12.19 -31.39 -0.30
CA ASP A 105 12.36 -30.39 -1.35
C ASP A 105 11.64 -29.06 -1.06
N TYR A 106 11.08 -28.89 0.16
CA TYR A 106 10.46 -27.62 0.56
C TYR A 106 11.40 -26.44 0.29
N PRO A 107 10.99 -25.45 -0.52
CA PRO A 107 11.92 -24.46 -1.07
C PRO A 107 12.44 -23.46 -0.02
N LEU A 108 11.70 -23.22 1.07
CA LEU A 108 12.08 -22.26 2.12
C LEU A 108 12.90 -22.92 3.22
N GLN A 109 14.03 -23.51 2.84
CA GLN A 109 15.00 -24.08 3.78
C GLN A 109 15.66 -23.02 4.66
N LYS A 110 16.30 -23.43 5.76
CA LYS A 110 17.00 -22.55 6.72
C LYS A 110 18.24 -21.91 6.11
N LYS A 111 18.05 -21.01 5.15
CA LYS A 111 19.08 -20.18 4.52
C LYS A 111 18.49 -18.82 4.16
N ARG A 112 19.34 -17.85 3.87
CA ARG A 112 18.89 -16.57 3.33
C ARG A 112 18.42 -16.76 1.89
N HIS A 113 17.23 -16.25 1.57
CA HIS A 113 16.66 -16.20 0.23
C HIS A 113 16.68 -14.77 -0.28
N THR A 114 16.96 -14.56 -1.57
CA THR A 114 16.86 -13.23 -2.20
C THR A 114 15.40 -12.87 -2.49
N PHE A 115 15.10 -11.60 -2.59
CA PHE A 115 13.73 -11.15 -2.94
C PHE A 115 13.35 -11.60 -4.35
N GLU A 116 14.30 -11.61 -5.30
CA GLU A 116 14.11 -12.10 -6.66
C GLU A 116 13.63 -13.56 -6.66
N TYR A 117 14.31 -14.42 -5.90
CA TYR A 117 13.89 -15.81 -5.75
C TYR A 117 12.50 -15.92 -5.10
N LEU A 118 12.24 -15.16 -4.04
CA LEU A 118 10.96 -15.20 -3.34
C LEU A 118 9.78 -14.70 -4.21
N ARG A 119 10.04 -13.84 -5.20
CA ARG A 119 9.04 -13.45 -6.20
C ARG A 119 8.65 -14.57 -7.14
N THR A 120 9.50 -15.58 -7.34
CA THR A 120 9.15 -16.77 -8.16
C THR A 120 8.25 -17.77 -7.44
N ILE A 121 8.10 -17.63 -6.13
CA ILE A 121 7.24 -18.47 -5.28
C ILE A 121 6.29 -17.64 -4.40
N PRO A 122 5.47 -16.75 -4.98
CA PRO A 122 4.66 -15.79 -4.22
C PRO A 122 3.70 -16.47 -3.24
N HIS A 123 3.18 -17.65 -3.57
CA HIS A 123 2.31 -18.48 -2.73
C HIS A 123 2.98 -19.02 -1.45
N LEU A 124 4.31 -19.07 -1.40
CA LEU A 124 5.05 -19.55 -0.23
C LEU A 124 5.81 -18.46 0.51
N ARG A 125 6.16 -17.36 -0.17
CA ARG A 125 7.03 -16.33 0.43
C ARG A 125 6.46 -15.71 1.71
N ALA A 126 5.13 -15.70 1.89
CA ALA A 126 4.48 -15.26 3.12
C ALA A 126 4.89 -16.07 4.36
N ARG A 127 5.48 -17.27 4.18
CA ARG A 127 6.02 -18.07 5.26
C ARG A 127 7.41 -17.61 5.73
N THR A 128 8.04 -16.63 5.08
CA THR A 128 9.30 -16.01 5.52
C THR A 128 9.05 -14.90 6.53
N ASN A 129 10.04 -14.60 7.39
CA ASN A 129 9.90 -13.51 8.37
C ASN A 129 9.62 -12.16 7.71
N THR A 130 10.37 -11.84 6.64
CA THR A 130 10.22 -10.56 5.94
C THR A 130 8.80 -10.38 5.41
N PHE A 131 8.26 -11.37 4.69
CA PHE A 131 6.94 -11.24 4.10
C PHE A 131 5.81 -11.42 5.10
N GLN A 132 6.01 -12.15 6.20
CA GLN A 132 5.08 -12.10 7.33
C GLN A 132 4.99 -10.68 7.90
N ALA A 133 6.12 -10.04 8.16
CA ALA A 133 6.14 -8.67 8.66
C ALA A 133 5.48 -7.71 7.66
N VAL A 134 5.83 -7.78 6.37
CA VAL A 134 5.26 -6.90 5.33
C VAL A 134 3.75 -7.01 5.26
N PHE A 135 3.21 -8.23 5.14
CA PHE A 135 1.76 -8.38 4.93
C PHE A 135 0.94 -8.17 6.22
N ARG A 136 1.53 -8.38 7.40
CA ARG A 136 0.91 -7.96 8.66
C ARG A 136 0.84 -6.44 8.77
N VAL A 137 1.94 -5.75 8.50
CA VAL A 137 1.96 -4.28 8.50
C VAL A 137 1.06 -3.71 7.41
N ARG A 138 1.05 -4.29 6.20
CA ARG A 138 0.09 -3.90 5.13
C ARG A 138 -1.35 -3.97 5.62
N SER A 139 -1.73 -5.03 6.33
CA SER A 139 -3.08 -5.18 6.90
C SER A 139 -3.40 -4.11 7.95
N LEU A 140 -2.44 -3.79 8.82
CA LEU A 140 -2.61 -2.72 9.82
C LEU A 140 -2.72 -1.34 9.20
N ILE A 141 -1.92 -1.04 8.16
CA ILE A 141 -2.01 0.22 7.42
C ILE A 141 -3.41 0.39 6.80
N ALA A 142 -3.95 -0.66 6.16
CA ALA A 142 -5.28 -0.61 5.58
C ALA A 142 -6.36 -0.32 6.65
N TYR A 143 -6.30 -1.00 7.77
CA TYR A 143 -7.21 -0.76 8.89
C TYR A 143 -7.08 0.66 9.45
N ALA A 144 -5.85 1.12 9.67
CA ALA A 144 -5.59 2.47 10.21
C ALA A 144 -6.13 3.58 9.28
N ILE A 145 -6.01 3.41 7.96
CA ILE A 145 -6.57 4.34 6.97
C ILE A 145 -8.10 4.40 7.11
N HIS A 146 -8.77 3.25 7.13
CA HIS A 146 -10.22 3.21 7.32
C HIS A 146 -10.62 3.82 8.66
N GLN A 147 -9.91 3.51 9.73
CA GLN A 147 -10.19 4.06 11.05
C GLN A 147 -10.05 5.58 11.07
N TYR A 148 -8.97 6.13 10.52
CA TYR A 148 -8.76 7.58 10.43
C TYR A 148 -9.94 8.29 9.76
N PHE A 149 -10.32 7.85 8.56
CA PHE A 149 -11.40 8.49 7.82
C PHE A 149 -12.76 8.33 8.50
N GLN A 150 -13.07 7.16 9.04
CA GLN A 150 -14.33 6.93 9.76
C GLN A 150 -14.42 7.79 11.03
N GLU A 151 -13.35 7.93 11.80
CA GLU A 151 -13.28 8.79 12.99
C GLU A 151 -13.42 10.28 12.64
N GLN A 152 -12.99 10.69 11.44
CA GLN A 152 -13.18 12.05 10.90
C GLN A 152 -14.56 12.27 10.26
N GLY A 153 -15.44 11.27 10.27
CA GLY A 153 -16.79 11.35 9.72
C GLY A 153 -16.88 11.25 8.20
N PHE A 154 -15.86 10.72 7.54
CA PHE A 154 -15.92 10.44 6.10
C PHE A 154 -16.76 9.21 5.80
N VAL A 155 -17.47 9.23 4.69
CA VAL A 155 -18.21 8.09 4.16
C VAL A 155 -17.37 7.34 3.15
N TYR A 156 -17.20 6.02 3.36
CA TYR A 156 -16.53 5.14 2.40
C TYR A 156 -17.45 4.86 1.21
N VAL A 157 -16.99 5.17 0.00
CA VAL A 157 -17.76 5.03 -1.24
C VAL A 157 -17.14 3.99 -2.15
N HIS A 158 -17.97 3.07 -2.64
CA HIS A 158 -17.62 2.14 -3.71
C HIS A 158 -17.71 2.86 -5.06
N THR A 159 -16.59 3.14 -5.69
CA THR A 159 -16.54 3.65 -7.06
C THR A 159 -16.34 2.51 -8.06
N PRO A 160 -16.84 2.62 -9.30
CA PRO A 160 -16.77 1.54 -10.28
C PRO A 160 -15.33 1.18 -10.66
N LEU A 161 -15.04 -0.11 -10.76
CA LEU A 161 -13.77 -0.59 -11.31
C LEU A 161 -13.80 -0.69 -12.84
N ILE A 162 -14.99 -0.93 -13.42
CA ILE A 162 -15.20 -0.92 -14.86
C ILE A 162 -15.87 0.41 -15.22
N THR A 163 -15.25 1.14 -16.13
CA THR A 163 -15.67 2.50 -16.49
C THR A 163 -15.61 2.72 -18.00
N SER A 164 -16.39 3.68 -18.48
CA SER A 164 -16.29 4.19 -19.85
C SER A 164 -15.62 5.57 -19.93
N SER A 165 -15.17 6.12 -18.80
CA SER A 165 -14.48 7.42 -18.74
C SER A 165 -13.04 7.26 -18.27
N ASP A 166 -12.15 8.12 -18.78
CA ASP A 166 -10.76 8.21 -18.35
C ASP A 166 -10.59 9.40 -17.39
N CYS A 167 -10.31 9.12 -16.11
CA CYS A 167 -10.14 10.15 -15.09
C CYS A 167 -8.93 11.04 -15.35
N GLU A 168 -7.85 10.49 -15.87
CA GLU A 168 -6.60 11.22 -16.12
C GLU A 168 -6.58 11.90 -17.50
N GLY A 169 -7.46 11.50 -18.41
CA GLY A 169 -7.57 12.05 -19.78
C GLY A 169 -6.45 11.63 -20.73
N ALA A 170 -5.54 10.76 -20.32
CA ALA A 170 -4.42 10.26 -21.11
C ALA A 170 -3.90 8.91 -20.59
N GLY A 171 -4.66 8.21 -19.76
CA GLY A 171 -4.25 6.96 -19.12
C GLY A 171 -4.21 5.79 -20.11
N GLU A 172 -3.16 4.99 -20.07
CA GLU A 172 -3.15 3.67 -20.70
C GLU A 172 -4.02 2.73 -19.87
N MET A 173 -5.24 2.44 -20.38
CA MET A 173 -6.24 1.66 -19.68
C MET A 173 -6.30 0.23 -20.21
N PHE A 174 -6.46 -0.74 -19.32
CA PHE A 174 -6.82 -2.10 -19.71
C PHE A 174 -8.26 -2.13 -20.22
N GLN A 175 -8.46 -2.63 -21.43
CA GLN A 175 -9.80 -2.79 -22.00
C GLN A 175 -10.52 -3.97 -21.34
N VAL A 176 -11.82 -3.78 -21.03
CA VAL A 176 -12.74 -4.83 -20.57
C VAL A 176 -13.71 -5.13 -21.71
N THR A 177 -13.69 -6.37 -22.20
CA THR A 177 -14.54 -6.80 -23.32
C THR A 177 -14.92 -8.27 -23.21
N THR A 178 -16.10 -8.61 -23.70
CA THR A 178 -16.56 -10.00 -23.89
C THR A 178 -16.63 -10.39 -25.37
N LEU A 179 -16.19 -9.48 -26.27
CA LEU A 179 -16.13 -9.77 -27.70
C LEU A 179 -15.09 -10.87 -27.98
N ASP A 180 -15.42 -11.74 -28.93
CA ASP A 180 -14.47 -12.73 -29.44
C ASP A 180 -13.36 -12.02 -30.21
N LEU A 181 -12.13 -12.05 -29.73
CA LEU A 181 -10.98 -11.37 -30.33
C LEU A 181 -10.58 -12.00 -31.70
N ASP A 182 -10.93 -13.26 -31.94
CA ASP A 182 -10.67 -13.92 -33.22
C ASP A 182 -11.74 -13.55 -34.29
N ASN A 183 -12.90 -13.04 -33.83
CA ASN A 183 -14.02 -12.68 -34.69
C ASN A 183 -14.74 -11.42 -34.20
N VAL A 184 -14.00 -10.32 -34.15
CA VAL A 184 -14.49 -9.03 -33.66
C VAL A 184 -15.54 -8.44 -34.60
N PRO A 185 -16.78 -8.15 -34.16
CA PRO A 185 -17.80 -7.49 -34.97
C PRO A 185 -17.35 -6.08 -35.37
N LYS A 186 -17.67 -5.69 -36.59
CA LYS A 186 -17.28 -4.41 -37.17
C LYS A 186 -18.49 -3.59 -37.58
N THR A 187 -18.36 -2.27 -37.46
CA THR A 187 -19.27 -1.28 -38.05
C THR A 187 -19.04 -1.14 -39.55
N GLU A 188 -19.91 -0.41 -40.26
CA GLU A 188 -19.80 -0.21 -41.70
C GLU A 188 -18.49 0.46 -42.14
N ASP A 189 -17.93 1.33 -41.30
CA ASP A 189 -16.64 2.02 -41.48
C ASP A 189 -15.42 1.17 -41.07
N GLY A 190 -15.62 -0.06 -40.58
CA GLY A 190 -14.58 -1.02 -40.22
C GLY A 190 -14.05 -0.90 -38.80
N ALA A 191 -14.61 -0.01 -37.99
CA ALA A 191 -14.28 0.10 -36.55
C ALA A 191 -14.87 -1.09 -35.78
N VAL A 192 -14.45 -1.28 -34.53
CA VAL A 192 -15.04 -2.28 -33.62
C VAL A 192 -16.46 -1.86 -33.26
N ASP A 193 -17.43 -2.76 -33.45
CA ASP A 193 -18.82 -2.53 -33.08
C ASP A 193 -19.05 -2.88 -31.57
N TYR A 194 -18.71 -1.94 -30.68
CA TYR A 194 -18.93 -2.10 -29.24
C TYR A 194 -20.40 -2.17 -28.82
N SER A 195 -21.37 -1.87 -29.72
CA SER A 195 -22.79 -2.08 -29.42
C SER A 195 -23.13 -3.56 -29.22
N LYS A 196 -22.27 -4.45 -29.68
CA LYS A 196 -22.36 -5.91 -29.51
C LYS A 196 -21.62 -6.43 -28.26
N ASP A 197 -20.85 -5.58 -27.58
CA ASP A 197 -20.18 -5.94 -26.33
C ASP A 197 -21.14 -5.92 -25.14
N PHE A 198 -20.72 -6.51 -24.01
CA PHE A 198 -21.54 -6.69 -22.81
C PHE A 198 -22.21 -5.39 -22.32
N PHE A 199 -21.46 -4.28 -22.28
CA PHE A 199 -21.95 -2.98 -21.82
C PHE A 199 -22.52 -2.10 -22.95
N GLY A 200 -22.52 -2.57 -24.19
CA GLY A 200 -22.98 -1.82 -25.37
C GLY A 200 -22.10 -0.62 -25.73
N LYS A 201 -20.92 -0.49 -25.17
CA LYS A 201 -19.92 0.55 -25.42
C LYS A 201 -18.52 0.09 -25.01
N HIS A 202 -17.50 0.83 -25.45
CA HIS A 202 -16.12 0.61 -25.01
C HIS A 202 -16.01 0.84 -23.48
N THR A 203 -15.40 -0.11 -22.77
CA THR A 203 -15.16 -0.04 -21.33
C THR A 203 -13.75 -0.48 -20.99
N SER A 204 -13.25 0.01 -19.86
CA SER A 204 -11.90 -0.24 -19.38
C SER A 204 -11.89 -0.43 -17.86
N LEU A 205 -10.79 -0.95 -17.34
CA LEU A 205 -10.52 -0.90 -15.90
C LEU A 205 -10.12 0.52 -15.51
N THR A 206 -10.60 0.99 -14.37
CA THR A 206 -10.39 2.37 -13.90
C THR A 206 -8.93 2.66 -13.55
N VAL A 207 -8.48 3.89 -13.83
CA VAL A 207 -7.20 4.43 -13.38
C VAL A 207 -7.32 5.24 -12.08
N SER A 208 -8.54 5.58 -11.64
CA SER A 208 -8.85 6.34 -10.41
C SER A 208 -10.36 6.35 -10.14
N GLY A 209 -10.74 6.35 -8.87
CA GLY A 209 -12.13 6.52 -8.44
C GLY A 209 -12.53 7.98 -8.21
N GLN A 210 -11.62 8.95 -8.40
CA GLN A 210 -11.78 10.35 -8.01
C GLN A 210 -13.05 10.99 -8.57
N LEU A 211 -13.28 10.98 -9.89
CA LEU A 211 -14.41 11.70 -10.51
C LEU A 211 -15.75 11.18 -9.98
N ASN A 212 -15.87 9.88 -9.74
CA ASN A 212 -17.07 9.29 -9.15
C ASN A 212 -17.20 9.64 -7.66
N ALA A 213 -16.08 9.68 -6.91
CA ALA A 213 -16.08 10.10 -5.50
C ALA A 213 -16.51 11.55 -5.34
N GLU A 214 -16.10 12.46 -6.22
CA GLU A 214 -16.54 13.86 -6.20
C GLU A 214 -18.06 14.00 -6.31
N THR A 215 -18.75 13.11 -7.05
CA THR A 215 -20.22 13.15 -7.14
C THR A 215 -20.87 12.92 -5.78
N TYR A 216 -20.30 12.01 -4.99
CA TYR A 216 -20.78 11.68 -3.64
C TYR A 216 -20.33 12.72 -2.59
N ALA A 217 -19.19 13.38 -2.77
CA ALA A 217 -18.80 14.51 -1.93
C ALA A 217 -19.81 15.66 -1.99
N MET A 218 -20.44 15.89 -3.15
CA MET A 218 -21.51 16.89 -3.31
C MET A 218 -22.83 16.52 -2.61
N ALA A 219 -22.92 15.31 -2.02
CA ALA A 219 -24.08 14.86 -1.24
C ALA A 219 -23.73 14.56 0.21
N PHE A 220 -22.57 13.96 0.48
CA PHE A 220 -22.13 13.50 1.80
C PHE A 220 -21.06 14.39 2.44
N ARG A 221 -20.64 15.44 1.77
CA ARG A 221 -19.60 16.39 2.17
C ARG A 221 -18.19 15.79 2.16
N ASN A 222 -17.91 14.79 2.99
CA ASN A 222 -16.60 14.15 3.10
C ASN A 222 -16.72 12.66 2.76
N VAL A 223 -16.04 12.23 1.72
CA VAL A 223 -16.05 10.84 1.27
C VAL A 223 -14.64 10.37 1.00
N TYR A 224 -14.44 9.06 0.94
CA TYR A 224 -13.19 8.49 0.45
C TYR A 224 -13.44 7.18 -0.29
N THR A 225 -12.59 6.88 -1.25
CA THR A 225 -12.48 5.56 -1.83
C THR A 225 -11.20 4.85 -1.33
N PHE A 226 -11.23 3.55 -1.26
CA PHE A 226 -10.08 2.70 -1.05
C PHE A 226 -10.27 1.50 -1.98
N GLY A 227 -9.78 1.61 -3.19
CA GLY A 227 -10.13 0.70 -4.26
C GLY A 227 -8.98 0.32 -5.19
N PRO A 228 -9.11 -0.85 -5.83
CA PRO A 228 -8.20 -1.28 -6.89
C PRO A 228 -8.16 -0.26 -8.02
N THR A 229 -6.97 -0.04 -8.54
CA THR A 229 -6.66 0.87 -9.64
C THR A 229 -5.73 0.16 -10.62
N PHE A 230 -5.90 0.41 -11.90
CA PHE A 230 -5.24 -0.33 -12.96
C PHE A 230 -4.60 0.65 -13.95
N ARG A 231 -3.33 0.41 -14.31
CA ARG A 231 -2.62 1.18 -15.34
C ARG A 231 -1.86 0.24 -16.25
N ALA A 232 -2.09 0.35 -17.55
CA ALA A 232 -1.48 -0.49 -18.59
C ALA A 232 -0.12 0.05 -19.09
N GLU A 233 0.46 1.00 -18.38
CA GLU A 233 1.75 1.60 -18.72
C GLU A 233 2.85 0.54 -18.81
N ASN A 234 3.60 0.56 -19.90
CA ASN A 234 4.75 -0.31 -20.11
C ASN A 234 5.97 0.18 -19.30
N SER A 235 5.83 0.23 -17.98
CA SER A 235 6.85 0.70 -17.05
C SER A 235 7.36 -0.45 -16.17
N ASN A 236 8.67 -0.72 -16.22
CA ASN A 236 9.30 -1.79 -15.47
C ASN A 236 10.22 -1.25 -14.37
N THR A 237 9.73 -0.33 -13.56
CA THR A 237 10.46 0.24 -12.42
C THR A 237 10.14 -0.49 -11.11
N THR A 238 10.84 -0.13 -10.06
CA THR A 238 10.58 -0.64 -8.70
C THR A 238 9.33 -0.05 -8.05
N ARG A 239 8.69 0.95 -8.67
CA ARG A 239 7.56 1.72 -8.11
C ARG A 239 6.26 1.57 -8.90
N HIS A 240 6.26 0.84 -10.04
CA HIS A 240 5.09 0.66 -10.89
C HIS A 240 4.58 -0.78 -10.84
N ALA A 241 3.27 -0.91 -10.68
CA ALA A 241 2.52 -2.14 -10.85
C ALA A 241 1.29 -1.83 -11.71
N ALA A 242 0.83 -2.83 -12.46
CA ALA A 242 -0.36 -2.70 -13.31
C ALA A 242 -1.67 -2.70 -12.51
N GLU A 243 -1.65 -3.30 -11.33
CA GLU A 243 -2.74 -3.33 -10.36
C GLU A 243 -2.20 -2.90 -9.00
N PHE A 244 -2.82 -1.90 -8.40
CA PHE A 244 -2.48 -1.36 -7.09
C PHE A 244 -3.73 -0.72 -6.46
N TRP A 245 -3.64 -0.24 -5.23
CA TRP A 245 -4.77 0.35 -4.54
C TRP A 245 -4.56 1.84 -4.32
N MET A 246 -5.63 2.64 -4.52
CA MET A 246 -5.64 4.07 -4.25
C MET A 246 -6.57 4.40 -3.10
N ILE A 247 -6.14 5.32 -2.25
CA ILE A 247 -6.97 5.99 -1.25
C ILE A 247 -7.21 7.41 -1.75
N GLU A 248 -8.47 7.75 -2.00
CA GLU A 248 -8.85 8.99 -2.65
C GLU A 248 -10.00 9.67 -1.89
N PRO A 249 -9.68 10.49 -0.87
CA PRO A 249 -10.68 11.33 -0.20
C PRO A 249 -11.06 12.53 -1.06
N GLU A 250 -12.35 12.93 -0.98
CA GLU A 250 -12.90 14.15 -1.58
C GLU A 250 -13.76 14.87 -0.56
N MET A 251 -13.55 16.18 -0.42
CA MET A 251 -14.15 17.01 0.64
C MET A 251 -14.81 18.25 0.05
N ALA A 252 -16.14 18.34 0.15
CA ALA A 252 -16.85 19.56 -0.21
C ALA A 252 -16.63 20.66 0.83
N PHE A 253 -16.66 21.91 0.38
CA PHE A 253 -16.37 23.13 1.14
C PHE A 253 -14.94 23.23 1.68
N ALA A 254 -14.02 22.39 1.19
CA ALA A 254 -12.61 22.40 1.51
C ALA A 254 -11.80 23.13 0.44
N ASP A 255 -10.75 23.80 0.84
CA ASP A 255 -9.74 24.39 -0.03
C ASP A 255 -8.43 23.58 0.00
N LEU A 256 -7.37 24.12 -0.59
CA LEU A 256 -6.08 23.46 -0.67
C LEU A 256 -5.44 23.27 0.73
N ASP A 257 -5.60 24.24 1.63
CA ASP A 257 -5.04 24.15 2.99
C ASP A 257 -5.76 23.08 3.81
N ASP A 258 -7.08 22.99 3.72
CA ASP A 258 -7.86 21.91 4.34
C ASP A 258 -7.42 20.53 3.82
N ASN A 259 -7.15 20.44 2.51
CA ASN A 259 -6.68 19.21 1.86
C ASN A 259 -5.31 18.76 2.40
N MET A 260 -4.37 19.69 2.50
CA MET A 260 -3.04 19.44 3.06
C MET A 260 -3.12 19.02 4.54
N ALA A 261 -3.98 19.65 5.33
CA ALA A 261 -4.17 19.31 6.74
C ALA A 261 -4.68 17.87 6.93
N VAL A 262 -5.64 17.42 6.11
CA VAL A 262 -6.15 16.03 6.14
C VAL A 262 -5.09 15.05 5.69
N ALA A 263 -4.32 15.37 4.64
CA ALA A 263 -3.23 14.53 4.15
C ALA A 263 -2.12 14.32 5.21
N GLU A 264 -1.67 15.40 5.85
CA GLU A 264 -0.69 15.36 6.94
C GLU A 264 -1.23 14.54 8.12
N GLY A 265 -2.46 14.83 8.54
CA GLY A 265 -3.12 14.14 9.65
C GLY A 265 -3.24 12.63 9.42
N MET A 266 -3.66 12.22 8.23
CA MET A 266 -3.77 10.82 7.84
C MET A 266 -2.41 10.10 7.86
N LEU A 267 -1.39 10.69 7.25
CA LEU A 267 -0.06 10.08 7.17
C LEU A 267 0.53 9.88 8.59
N LYS A 268 0.46 10.90 9.43
CA LYS A 268 0.90 10.82 10.83
C LYS A 268 0.12 9.79 11.63
N TYR A 269 -1.21 9.74 11.47
CA TYR A 269 -2.05 8.76 12.14
C TYR A 269 -1.65 7.32 11.79
N VAL A 270 -1.51 7.03 10.51
CA VAL A 270 -1.16 5.70 10.03
C VAL A 270 0.22 5.26 10.51
N ILE A 271 1.23 6.13 10.43
CA ILE A 271 2.58 5.83 10.91
C ILE A 271 2.54 5.54 12.41
N ARG A 272 1.90 6.39 13.22
CA ARG A 272 1.77 6.19 14.67
C ARG A 272 1.08 4.87 14.99
N TYR A 273 -0.04 4.59 14.32
CA TYR A 273 -0.79 3.36 14.52
C TYR A 273 0.06 2.11 14.28
N VAL A 274 0.86 2.10 13.22
CA VAL A 274 1.74 0.96 12.91
C VAL A 274 2.86 0.82 13.94
N LEU A 275 3.51 1.91 14.35
CA LEU A 275 4.57 1.88 15.37
C LEU A 275 4.07 1.35 16.72
N GLU A 276 2.84 1.69 17.10
CA GLU A 276 2.21 1.25 18.34
C GLU A 276 1.72 -0.21 18.27
N ASN A 277 1.23 -0.68 17.12
CA ASN A 277 0.57 -1.99 17.00
C ASN A 277 1.42 -3.09 16.35
N ALA A 278 2.59 -2.75 15.79
CA ALA A 278 3.51 -3.70 15.17
C ALA A 278 4.98 -3.43 15.54
N PRO A 279 5.33 -3.24 16.83
CA PRO A 279 6.69 -2.87 17.22
C PRO A 279 7.73 -3.94 16.85
N SER A 280 7.40 -5.23 16.93
CA SER A 280 8.30 -6.33 16.57
C SER A 280 8.64 -6.31 15.09
N GLU A 281 7.63 -6.16 14.23
CA GLU A 281 7.78 -6.06 12.78
C GLU A 281 8.59 -4.81 12.39
N MET A 282 8.29 -3.67 13.01
CA MET A 282 8.97 -2.40 12.71
C MET A 282 10.44 -2.43 13.15
N ASN A 283 10.76 -3.03 14.29
CA ASN A 283 12.14 -3.26 14.70
C ASN A 283 12.88 -4.21 13.74
N PHE A 284 12.18 -5.25 13.25
CA PHE A 284 12.75 -6.15 12.25
C PHE A 284 13.09 -5.40 10.95
N PHE A 285 12.20 -4.56 10.44
CA PHE A 285 12.47 -3.76 9.24
C PHE A 285 13.65 -2.81 9.46
N ASN A 286 13.69 -2.10 10.58
CA ASN A 286 14.80 -1.19 10.90
C ASN A 286 16.15 -1.89 11.00
N GLN A 287 16.17 -3.14 11.47
CA GLN A 287 17.39 -3.91 11.63
C GLN A 287 17.87 -4.58 10.34
N PHE A 288 16.93 -5.13 9.54
CA PHE A 288 17.27 -6.07 8.47
C PHE A 288 16.93 -5.59 7.05
N VAL A 289 16.07 -4.59 6.92
CA VAL A 289 15.59 -4.07 5.63
C VAL A 289 16.14 -2.69 5.35
N ASP A 290 15.88 -1.71 6.24
CA ASP A 290 16.24 -0.31 6.04
C ASP A 290 16.70 0.31 7.37
N LYS A 291 18.02 0.37 7.55
CA LYS A 291 18.62 1.00 8.73
C LYS A 291 18.32 2.49 8.76
N GLY A 292 17.75 2.98 9.87
CA GLY A 292 17.30 4.38 10.00
C GLY A 292 15.82 4.59 9.64
N LEU A 293 15.08 3.51 9.34
CA LEU A 293 13.64 3.56 9.07
C LEU A 293 12.86 4.24 10.21
N LEU A 294 13.11 3.80 11.46
CA LEU A 294 12.40 4.34 12.62
C LEU A 294 12.71 5.83 12.85
N ASP A 295 13.95 6.26 12.66
CA ASP A 295 14.34 7.66 12.76
C ASP A 295 13.62 8.52 11.72
N ARG A 296 13.54 8.03 10.48
CA ARG A 296 12.82 8.69 9.39
C ARG A 296 11.31 8.80 9.67
N LEU A 297 10.67 7.73 10.11
CA LEU A 297 9.24 7.74 10.45
C LEU A 297 8.95 8.64 11.66
N ASN A 298 9.81 8.65 12.68
CA ASN A 298 9.68 9.54 13.81
C ASN A 298 9.90 11.01 13.43
N ASN A 299 10.77 11.32 12.47
CA ASN A 299 10.90 12.65 11.89
C ASN A 299 9.56 13.12 11.31
N VAL A 300 8.89 12.28 10.51
CA VAL A 300 7.55 12.59 9.95
C VAL A 300 6.53 12.88 11.04
N LEU A 301 6.49 12.05 12.11
CA LEU A 301 5.55 12.22 13.20
C LEU A 301 5.74 13.53 13.99
N ASN A 302 7.00 13.94 14.17
CA ASN A 302 7.37 15.02 15.07
C ASN A 302 7.60 16.37 14.36
N SER A 303 7.61 16.39 13.03
CA SER A 303 7.77 17.60 12.23
C SER A 303 6.43 18.21 11.85
N GLU A 304 6.33 19.52 11.80
CA GLU A 304 5.34 20.20 10.97
C GLU A 304 5.82 20.11 9.52
N PHE A 305 4.93 19.79 8.61
CA PHE A 305 5.30 19.69 7.20
C PHE A 305 5.65 21.08 6.64
N GLY A 306 6.68 21.15 5.82
CA GLY A 306 7.05 22.37 5.12
C GLY A 306 6.04 22.69 4.02
N HIS A 307 5.97 23.96 3.64
CA HIS A 307 5.16 24.44 2.52
C HIS A 307 6.04 25.29 1.60
N VAL A 308 5.98 25.02 0.31
CA VAL A 308 6.71 25.76 -0.72
C VAL A 308 5.92 25.71 -2.01
N THR A 309 5.84 26.82 -2.74
CA THR A 309 5.26 26.80 -4.08
C THR A 309 6.22 26.14 -5.07
N TYR A 310 5.67 25.57 -6.14
CA TYR A 310 6.48 24.99 -7.22
C TYR A 310 7.50 26.01 -7.78
N THR A 311 7.08 27.27 -7.96
CA THR A 311 7.95 28.34 -8.45
C THR A 311 9.14 28.62 -7.50
N GLU A 312 8.91 28.63 -6.19
CA GLU A 312 9.96 28.76 -5.18
C GLU A 312 10.84 27.51 -5.13
N ALA A 313 10.23 26.32 -5.16
CA ALA A 313 10.98 25.06 -5.19
C ALA A 313 11.91 24.97 -6.39
N VAL A 314 11.45 25.36 -7.58
CA VAL A 314 12.29 25.40 -8.80
C VAL A 314 13.47 26.35 -8.61
N LYS A 315 13.28 27.54 -8.04
CA LYS A 315 14.39 28.49 -7.77
C LYS A 315 15.43 27.89 -6.82
N LEU A 316 14.99 27.22 -5.74
CA LEU A 316 15.90 26.55 -4.80
C LEU A 316 16.70 25.44 -5.51
N LEU A 317 16.03 24.65 -6.34
CA LEU A 317 16.66 23.55 -7.07
C LEU A 317 17.60 24.04 -8.18
N GLU A 318 17.26 25.12 -8.88
CA GLU A 318 18.12 25.72 -9.93
C GLU A 318 19.49 26.15 -9.39
N GLU A 319 19.58 26.59 -8.13
CA GLU A 319 20.86 26.93 -7.46
C GLU A 319 21.79 25.72 -7.32
N HIS A 320 21.23 24.50 -7.36
CA HIS A 320 21.93 23.22 -7.22
C HIS A 320 21.86 22.36 -8.48
N ASN A 321 21.54 22.93 -9.61
CA ASN A 321 21.29 22.21 -10.86
C ASN A 321 22.45 21.30 -11.29
N ASP A 322 23.69 21.65 -10.89
CA ASP A 322 24.88 20.85 -11.20
C ASP A 322 24.91 19.50 -10.47
N GLU A 323 24.17 19.35 -9.37
CA GLU A 323 24.07 18.11 -8.59
C GLU A 323 23.06 17.11 -9.18
N PHE A 324 22.20 17.53 -10.13
CA PHE A 324 21.12 16.70 -10.68
C PHE A 324 21.48 16.13 -12.05
N ASP A 325 21.07 14.88 -12.27
CA ASP A 325 21.14 14.25 -13.59
C ASP A 325 20.14 14.90 -14.55
N TYR A 326 18.92 15.16 -14.09
CA TYR A 326 17.89 15.87 -14.83
C TYR A 326 17.84 17.35 -14.41
N LYS A 327 18.10 18.26 -15.34
CA LYS A 327 18.15 19.69 -15.04
C LYS A 327 16.76 20.27 -14.79
N VAL A 328 16.64 21.03 -13.73
CA VAL A 328 15.40 21.71 -13.34
C VAL A 328 15.26 23.03 -14.12
N PHE A 329 14.06 23.30 -14.56
CA PHE A 329 13.62 24.58 -15.13
C PHE A 329 12.11 24.75 -14.87
N TRP A 330 11.62 25.98 -14.86
CA TRP A 330 10.20 26.21 -14.63
C TRP A 330 9.34 25.58 -15.73
N GLY A 331 8.36 24.78 -15.35
CA GLY A 331 7.48 24.01 -16.25
C GLY A 331 7.91 22.54 -16.45
N CYS A 332 9.05 22.08 -15.88
CA CYS A 332 9.42 20.67 -15.91
C CYS A 332 8.70 19.87 -14.83
N ASP A 333 8.50 18.57 -15.07
CA ASP A 333 8.11 17.63 -14.02
C ASP A 333 9.29 17.41 -13.07
N LEU A 334 9.08 17.59 -11.76
CA LEU A 334 10.08 17.29 -10.75
C LEU A 334 10.33 15.78 -10.71
N GLN A 335 11.61 15.42 -10.77
CA GLN A 335 12.03 14.03 -10.67
C GLN A 335 12.28 13.65 -9.20
N THR A 336 12.30 12.37 -8.90
CA THR A 336 12.56 11.87 -7.53
C THR A 336 13.82 12.45 -6.89
N GLU A 337 14.88 12.73 -7.67
CA GLU A 337 16.09 13.36 -7.15
C GLU A 337 15.84 14.77 -6.63
N HIS A 338 14.99 15.56 -7.33
CA HIS A 338 14.59 16.91 -6.94
C HIS A 338 13.73 16.89 -5.66
N GLU A 339 12.75 16.00 -5.62
CA GLU A 339 11.85 15.82 -4.47
C GLU A 339 12.59 15.40 -3.21
N ARG A 340 13.55 14.48 -3.37
CA ARG A 340 14.41 14.05 -2.27
C ARG A 340 15.37 15.16 -1.81
N TYR A 341 15.88 15.98 -2.75
CA TYR A 341 16.70 17.13 -2.39
C TYR A 341 15.91 18.09 -1.48
N LEU A 342 14.68 18.43 -1.87
CA LEU A 342 13.82 19.30 -1.06
C LEU A 342 13.59 18.72 0.35
N THR A 343 13.25 17.43 0.46
CA THR A 343 12.90 16.80 1.74
C THR A 343 14.11 16.44 2.61
N GLU A 344 15.26 16.08 2.01
CA GLU A 344 16.43 15.55 2.74
C GLU A 344 17.53 16.59 2.96
N LYS A 345 17.67 17.58 2.06
CA LYS A 345 18.73 18.59 2.11
C LYS A 345 18.20 19.93 2.56
N GLU A 346 17.17 20.45 1.89
CA GLU A 346 16.64 21.79 2.11
C GLU A 346 15.79 21.86 3.38
N PHE A 347 14.64 21.16 3.41
CA PHE A 347 13.69 21.25 4.52
C PHE A 347 13.97 20.25 5.65
N LYS A 348 14.63 19.14 5.37
CA LYS A 348 14.94 18.02 6.30
C LYS A 348 13.71 17.46 7.02
N ARG A 349 12.56 17.48 6.34
CA ARG A 349 11.24 17.06 6.80
C ARG A 349 10.30 16.90 5.61
N PRO A 350 9.10 16.31 5.79
CA PRO A 350 8.07 16.31 4.74
C PRO A 350 7.72 17.74 4.28
N VAL A 351 7.40 17.87 3.00
CA VAL A 351 7.12 19.17 2.36
C VAL A 351 5.93 19.03 1.42
N PHE A 352 4.99 19.97 1.50
CA PHE A 352 4.00 20.19 0.46
C PHE A 352 4.57 21.16 -0.57
N VAL A 353 4.58 20.74 -1.84
CA VAL A 353 4.84 21.59 -2.98
C VAL A 353 3.50 21.92 -3.63
N THR A 354 3.21 23.22 -3.82
CA THR A 354 1.88 23.67 -4.32
C THR A 354 2.01 24.53 -5.57
N ASP A 355 0.88 24.82 -6.19
CA ASP A 355 0.77 25.79 -7.27
C ASP A 355 1.66 25.49 -8.49
N TYR A 356 1.45 24.30 -9.03
CA TYR A 356 2.16 23.80 -10.21
C TYR A 356 1.70 24.46 -11.50
N PRO A 357 2.56 24.52 -12.55
CA PRO A 357 2.15 24.93 -13.88
C PRO A 357 0.98 24.09 -14.39
N LYS A 358 -0.04 24.74 -14.96
CA LYS A 358 -1.24 24.06 -15.46
C LYS A 358 -0.97 23.06 -16.58
N GLU A 359 0.11 23.26 -17.34
CA GLU A 359 0.47 22.44 -18.49
C GLU A 359 0.88 21.01 -18.09
N ILE A 360 1.38 20.83 -16.86
CA ILE A 360 1.86 19.54 -16.35
C ILE A 360 0.89 18.89 -15.34
N LYS A 361 -0.31 19.44 -15.17
CA LYS A 361 -1.32 18.92 -14.22
C LYS A 361 -2.67 18.70 -14.91
N ALA A 362 -3.51 17.86 -14.29
CA ALA A 362 -4.78 17.41 -14.84
C ALA A 362 -5.83 18.52 -15.01
N PHE A 363 -6.78 18.30 -15.89
CA PHE A 363 -7.80 19.27 -16.32
C PHE A 363 -8.73 19.74 -15.18
N TYR A 364 -8.96 18.89 -14.20
CA TYR A 364 -9.91 19.14 -13.10
C TYR A 364 -9.33 20.00 -11.97
N MET A 365 -8.06 20.35 -12.00
CA MET A 365 -7.43 21.15 -10.95
C MET A 365 -7.78 22.62 -11.09
N LYS A 366 -8.08 23.27 -9.94
CA LYS A 366 -8.51 24.67 -9.92
C LYS A 366 -7.43 25.60 -10.47
N LEU A 367 -7.81 26.39 -11.48
CA LEU A 367 -6.94 27.42 -12.03
C LEU A 367 -6.78 28.57 -11.02
N ASN A 368 -5.53 28.93 -10.73
CA ASN A 368 -5.21 30.08 -9.88
C ASN A 368 -5.47 31.42 -10.61
N GLU A 369 -5.53 32.52 -9.86
CA GLU A 369 -5.80 33.86 -10.39
C GLU A 369 -4.76 34.35 -11.39
N ASP A 370 -3.54 33.82 -11.35
CA ASP A 370 -2.46 34.13 -12.29
C ASP A 370 -2.70 33.56 -13.70
N GLY A 371 -3.67 32.64 -13.85
CA GLY A 371 -4.01 31.98 -15.11
C GLY A 371 -2.92 31.03 -15.64
N LYS A 372 -1.85 30.78 -14.89
CA LYS A 372 -0.68 29.96 -15.27
C LYS A 372 -0.51 28.73 -14.40
N THR A 373 -0.86 28.84 -13.13
CA THR A 373 -0.72 27.75 -12.16
C THR A 373 -2.07 27.21 -11.73
N VAL A 374 -2.07 26.02 -11.15
CA VAL A 374 -3.24 25.35 -10.57
C VAL A 374 -3.00 25.05 -9.11
N ALA A 375 -4.06 25.04 -8.30
CA ALA A 375 -4.04 24.73 -6.87
C ALA A 375 -3.82 23.23 -6.64
N ALA A 376 -2.72 22.71 -7.18
CA ALA A 376 -2.23 21.36 -6.94
C ALA A 376 -1.40 21.30 -5.67
N MET A 377 -1.29 20.13 -5.08
CA MET A 377 -0.36 19.82 -4.01
C MET A 377 0.26 18.45 -4.20
N ASP A 378 1.56 18.33 -4.00
CA ASP A 378 2.24 17.05 -3.85
C ASP A 378 2.88 17.02 -2.46
N CYS A 379 2.60 15.97 -1.67
CA CYS A 379 3.24 15.73 -0.39
C CYS A 379 4.49 14.89 -0.62
N LEU A 380 5.64 15.50 -0.38
CA LEU A 380 6.94 14.86 -0.52
C LEU A 380 7.44 14.41 0.86
N VAL A 381 8.00 13.20 0.93
CA VAL A 381 8.60 12.66 2.15
C VAL A 381 10.04 12.22 1.92
N PRO A 382 10.91 12.31 2.95
CA PRO A 382 12.29 11.83 2.85
C PRO A 382 12.35 10.35 2.45
N GLY A 383 13.24 9.99 1.54
CA GLY A 383 13.48 8.62 1.11
C GLY A 383 12.80 8.23 -0.20
N ILE A 384 11.59 8.68 -0.48
CA ILE A 384 10.87 8.31 -1.71
C ILE A 384 10.40 9.48 -2.57
N GLY A 385 10.35 10.70 -2.04
CA GLY A 385 9.75 11.84 -2.74
C GLY A 385 8.23 11.86 -2.59
N GLU A 386 7.50 12.06 -3.69
CA GLU A 386 6.04 12.14 -3.69
C GLU A 386 5.38 10.86 -3.15
N ILE A 387 4.52 11.02 -2.13
CA ILE A 387 3.69 9.96 -1.54
C ILE A 387 2.20 10.24 -1.73
N ILE A 388 1.79 11.49 -1.76
CA ILE A 388 0.42 11.96 -1.96
C ILE A 388 0.43 13.04 -3.02
N GLY A 389 -0.46 12.94 -4.00
CA GLY A 389 -0.77 14.00 -4.96
C GLY A 389 -2.24 14.41 -4.86
N GLY A 390 -2.53 15.70 -4.98
CA GLY A 390 -3.90 16.18 -4.86
C GLY A 390 -4.09 17.61 -5.38
N SER A 391 -5.30 18.13 -5.22
CA SER A 391 -5.60 19.52 -5.58
C SER A 391 -6.91 20.01 -4.97
N GLN A 392 -7.10 21.30 -4.92
CA GLN A 392 -8.43 21.88 -4.99
C GLN A 392 -8.97 21.66 -6.41
N ARG A 393 -10.25 21.32 -6.52
CA ARG A 393 -10.91 21.01 -7.79
C ARG A 393 -11.48 22.26 -8.43
N GLU A 394 -11.51 22.34 -9.76
CA GLU A 394 -12.15 23.45 -10.46
C GLU A 394 -13.68 23.41 -10.27
N ASP A 395 -14.21 24.40 -9.62
CA ASP A 395 -15.63 24.54 -9.30
C ASP A 395 -16.39 25.50 -10.25
N ASN A 396 -15.69 26.17 -11.15
CA ASN A 396 -16.26 27.03 -12.19
C ASN A 396 -16.45 26.22 -13.48
N LEU A 397 -17.71 26.14 -13.93
CA LEU A 397 -18.08 25.38 -15.12
C LEU A 397 -17.39 25.88 -16.39
N GLU A 398 -17.37 27.18 -16.63
CA GLU A 398 -16.79 27.76 -17.87
C GLU A 398 -15.27 27.52 -17.94
N ILE A 399 -14.57 27.65 -16.81
CA ILE A 399 -13.13 27.40 -16.74
C ILE A 399 -12.87 25.90 -16.97
N LEU A 400 -13.64 25.02 -16.35
CA LEU A 400 -13.49 23.57 -16.52
C LEU A 400 -13.73 23.14 -17.97
N GLU A 401 -14.81 23.62 -18.59
CA GLU A 401 -15.12 23.32 -20.00
C GLU A 401 -14.01 23.81 -20.93
N LYS A 402 -13.46 25.00 -20.68
CA LYS A 402 -12.34 25.54 -21.46
C LYS A 402 -11.08 24.68 -21.32
N ARG A 403 -10.77 24.21 -20.10
CA ARG A 403 -9.62 23.32 -19.89
C ARG A 403 -9.78 21.99 -20.62
N MET A 404 -10.99 21.44 -20.62
CA MET A 404 -11.29 20.22 -21.37
C MET A 404 -11.12 20.43 -22.88
N GLU A 405 -11.55 21.57 -23.42
CA GLU A 405 -11.34 21.94 -24.82
C GLU A 405 -9.86 22.08 -25.17
N GLU A 406 -9.08 22.76 -24.33
CA GLU A 406 -7.62 22.92 -24.51
C GLU A 406 -6.90 21.58 -24.59
N LEU A 407 -7.39 20.56 -23.87
CA LEU A 407 -6.82 19.20 -23.83
C LEU A 407 -7.47 18.23 -24.84
N GLY A 408 -8.46 18.69 -25.60
CA GLY A 408 -9.15 17.87 -26.62
C GLY A 408 -10.05 16.77 -26.03
N LEU A 409 -10.52 16.92 -24.78
CA LEU A 409 -11.41 15.97 -24.13
C LEU A 409 -12.85 16.10 -24.66
N ASN A 410 -13.50 14.94 -24.90
CA ASN A 410 -14.90 14.91 -25.30
C ASN A 410 -15.81 15.17 -24.08
N LYS A 411 -16.50 16.32 -24.07
CA LYS A 411 -17.39 16.73 -22.97
C LYS A 411 -18.55 15.75 -22.72
N GLU A 412 -19.00 15.03 -23.72
CA GLU A 412 -20.10 14.07 -23.59
C GLU A 412 -19.76 12.93 -22.63
N ASP A 413 -18.50 12.50 -22.60
CA ASP A 413 -18.03 11.44 -21.73
C ASP A 413 -17.94 11.88 -20.26
N TYR A 414 -17.91 13.18 -20.02
CA TYR A 414 -17.82 13.81 -18.68
C TYR A 414 -19.06 14.60 -18.29
N GLN A 415 -20.21 14.39 -18.93
CA GLN A 415 -21.42 15.14 -18.65
C GLN A 415 -21.81 15.08 -17.16
N PHE A 416 -21.72 13.90 -16.54
CA PHE A 416 -21.98 13.70 -15.12
C PHE A 416 -21.09 14.59 -14.23
N TYR A 417 -19.86 14.81 -14.62
CA TYR A 417 -18.88 15.61 -13.89
C TYR A 417 -19.13 17.12 -14.07
N LEU A 418 -19.50 17.55 -15.27
CA LEU A 418 -19.94 18.93 -15.56
C LEU A 418 -21.24 19.29 -14.83
N ASP A 419 -22.15 18.34 -14.66
CA ASP A 419 -23.42 18.54 -13.93
C ASP A 419 -23.20 18.91 -12.46
N LEU A 420 -22.10 18.46 -11.83
CA LEU A 420 -21.73 18.88 -10.47
C LEU A 420 -21.51 20.40 -10.38
N ARG A 421 -21.09 21.04 -11.48
CA ARG A 421 -20.89 22.51 -11.53
C ARG A 421 -22.16 23.26 -11.89
N ARG A 422 -23.13 22.58 -12.52
CA ARG A 422 -24.44 23.16 -12.89
C ARG A 422 -25.41 23.11 -11.72
N TYR A 423 -25.36 22.06 -10.91
CA TYR A 423 -26.38 21.77 -9.91
C TYR A 423 -25.81 21.86 -8.49
N GLY A 424 -25.58 23.08 -8.00
CA GLY A 424 -25.13 23.34 -6.64
C GLY A 424 -23.63 23.13 -6.45
N SER A 425 -22.83 23.70 -7.35
CA SER A 425 -21.37 23.69 -7.25
C SER A 425 -20.87 24.21 -5.91
N ALA A 426 -19.91 23.53 -5.33
CA ALA A 426 -19.20 23.98 -4.15
C ALA A 426 -17.68 23.83 -4.37
N ARG A 427 -16.89 24.72 -3.76
CA ARG A 427 -15.45 24.48 -3.69
C ARG A 427 -15.22 23.12 -3.03
N HIS A 428 -14.27 22.36 -3.53
CA HIS A 428 -13.93 21.05 -2.98
C HIS A 428 -12.50 20.67 -3.33
N ALA A 429 -11.93 19.79 -2.54
CA ALA A 429 -10.55 19.37 -2.67
C ALA A 429 -10.43 17.89 -2.31
N GLY A 430 -9.39 17.26 -2.83
CA GLY A 430 -9.09 15.87 -2.54
C GLY A 430 -7.68 15.50 -2.96
N PHE A 431 -7.27 14.29 -2.59
CA PHE A 431 -5.95 13.78 -2.92
C PHE A 431 -5.96 12.28 -3.19
N GLY A 432 -4.88 11.78 -3.75
CA GLY A 432 -4.63 10.35 -3.94
C GLY A 432 -3.38 9.90 -3.18
N LEU A 433 -3.50 8.82 -2.42
CA LEU A 433 -2.39 8.08 -1.82
C LEU A 433 -2.31 6.71 -2.48
N GLY A 434 -1.19 6.40 -3.13
CA GLY A 434 -0.90 5.03 -3.56
C GLY A 434 -0.63 4.14 -2.34
N PHE A 435 -1.50 3.16 -2.11
CA PHE A 435 -1.41 2.32 -0.91
C PHE A 435 -0.10 1.55 -0.83
N GLU A 436 0.33 0.96 -1.93
CA GLU A 436 1.58 0.21 -2.00
C GLU A 436 2.80 1.09 -1.76
N ARG A 437 2.78 2.33 -2.26
CA ARG A 437 3.85 3.30 -2.00
C ARG A 437 3.92 3.66 -0.52
N CYS A 438 2.77 3.80 0.14
CA CYS A 438 2.68 3.99 1.59
C CYS A 438 3.23 2.78 2.36
N VAL A 439 2.87 1.55 1.96
CA VAL A 439 3.42 0.33 2.57
C VAL A 439 4.93 0.23 2.38
N MET A 440 5.45 0.51 1.18
CA MET A 440 6.90 0.58 0.92
C MET A 440 7.58 1.58 1.85
N TYR A 441 7.01 2.77 2.00
CA TYR A 441 7.56 3.83 2.83
C TYR A 441 7.64 3.42 4.30
N ILE A 442 6.55 2.87 4.85
CA ILE A 442 6.46 2.49 6.27
C ILE A 442 7.30 1.25 6.58
N THR A 443 7.47 0.33 5.64
CA THR A 443 8.25 -0.91 5.84
C THR A 443 9.72 -0.81 5.43
N GLY A 444 10.08 0.22 4.67
CA GLY A 444 11.41 0.35 4.07
C GLY A 444 11.66 -0.58 2.87
N MET A 445 10.62 -1.26 2.36
CA MET A 445 10.77 -2.15 1.21
C MET A 445 11.03 -1.36 -0.07
N GLY A 446 12.06 -1.74 -0.81
CA GLY A 446 12.54 -1.00 -1.98
C GLY A 446 11.84 -1.33 -3.31
N ASN A 447 10.89 -2.27 -3.33
CA ASN A 447 10.22 -2.69 -4.56
C ASN A 447 8.74 -2.97 -4.33
N ILE A 448 7.88 -2.38 -5.15
CA ILE A 448 6.42 -2.52 -5.07
C ILE A 448 5.96 -4.00 -5.17
N ARG A 449 6.68 -4.83 -5.91
CA ARG A 449 6.41 -6.27 -6.03
C ARG A 449 6.51 -7.01 -4.70
N ASP A 450 7.21 -6.42 -3.72
CA ASP A 450 7.45 -7.04 -2.41
C ASP A 450 6.44 -6.58 -1.34
N VAL A 451 5.53 -5.69 -1.68
CA VAL A 451 4.44 -5.24 -0.79
C VAL A 451 3.05 -5.61 -1.30
N ILE A 452 2.97 -6.30 -2.43
CA ILE A 452 1.75 -6.87 -3.01
C ILE A 452 1.84 -8.40 -2.91
N PRO A 453 0.82 -9.10 -2.36
CA PRO A 453 0.86 -10.57 -2.25
C PRO A 453 1.12 -11.27 -3.58
N PHE A 454 0.40 -10.92 -4.62
CA PHE A 454 0.50 -11.44 -5.98
C PHE A 454 0.60 -10.27 -6.97
N PRO A 455 1.80 -9.73 -7.22
CA PRO A 455 1.95 -8.50 -8.00
C PRO A 455 1.61 -8.71 -9.48
N ARG A 456 0.90 -7.75 -10.08
CA ARG A 456 0.63 -7.66 -11.51
C ARG A 456 1.54 -6.59 -12.10
N THR A 457 2.43 -6.98 -12.98
CA THR A 457 3.39 -6.09 -13.64
C THR A 457 3.58 -6.50 -15.09
N VAL A 458 4.28 -5.68 -15.87
CA VAL A 458 4.61 -6.03 -17.26
C VAL A 458 5.23 -7.43 -17.32
N ASN A 459 4.68 -8.28 -18.20
CA ASN A 459 5.07 -9.69 -18.38
C ASN A 459 4.94 -10.59 -17.14
N ASN A 460 4.15 -10.20 -16.16
CA ASN A 460 3.91 -11.02 -14.97
C ASN A 460 2.44 -10.97 -14.51
N CYS A 461 1.77 -12.10 -14.65
CA CYS A 461 0.40 -12.34 -14.16
C CYS A 461 0.29 -13.75 -13.52
N ASP A 462 1.39 -14.25 -12.97
CA ASP A 462 1.46 -15.59 -12.39
C ASP A 462 0.78 -15.64 -11.02
N LEU A 463 -0.05 -16.70 -10.79
CA LEU A 463 -0.86 -17.04 -9.61
C LEU A 463 -1.98 -16.09 -9.27
#